data_ec4add39b651c8b8703d80311af90b82
#
_entry.id   ec4add39b651c8b8703d80311af90b82
#
_cell.length_a   1.000
_cell.length_b   1.000
_cell.length_c   1.000
_cell.angle_alpha   90.00
_cell.angle_beta   90.00
_cell.angle_gamma   90.00
#
_symmetry.space_group_name_H-M   'P 1'
#
loop_
_entity.id
_entity.type
_entity.pdbx_description
1 polymer ?
#
loop_
_entity_poly.entity_id
_entity_poly.type
_entity_poly.pdbx_seq_one_letter_code
_entity_poly.pdbx_strand_id
1 'polypeptide(L)'
;MSGTTRHTEPIDVHLIAVREGETGPEVLLSRRAGAVYAAGRWHLPSGHLDGPYEDVVVALVRETREETGIRVDPDDVHAAVTVHHRAPGGSARVGFFFEVRRWNGTPKIMEPEVCDAMGWFPFDALPEPMVAYCRAGLDAYLARAPIAVHFQEPGDPIAYDPKAGRLRLVRAAGSGGPLPGPAVEAFAERASAGSPSPTAPGGRLSASDGGSSR
;
A
#
# COMPACT_ATOMS: atom_id res chain seq x y z
N MET A 1 32.01 26.71 -16.65
CA MET A 1 31.08 25.60 -17.02
C MET A 1 29.80 25.83 -16.25
N SER A 2 28.74 26.26 -16.92
CA SER A 2 27.42 26.41 -16.31
C SER A 2 26.87 25.00 -16.01
N GLY A 3 26.95 24.58 -14.77
CA GLY A 3 26.39 23.30 -14.37
C GLY A 3 24.87 23.36 -14.47
N THR A 4 24.29 22.65 -15.42
CA THR A 4 22.83 22.46 -15.48
C THR A 4 22.41 21.71 -14.23
N THR A 5 21.74 22.37 -13.29
CA THR A 5 21.16 21.72 -12.12
C THR A 5 20.13 20.72 -12.61
N ARG A 6 20.36 19.43 -12.34
CA ARG A 6 19.38 18.38 -12.67
C ARG A 6 18.14 18.56 -11.80
N HIS A 7 16.97 18.36 -12.40
CA HIS A 7 15.73 18.33 -11.64
C HIS A 7 15.74 17.16 -10.66
N THR A 8 15.29 17.41 -9.44
CA THR A 8 15.19 16.39 -8.37
C THR A 8 13.80 16.43 -7.76
N GLU A 9 13.27 15.27 -7.44
CA GLU A 9 11.99 15.10 -6.77
C GLU A 9 12.14 14.21 -5.53
N PRO A 10 11.38 14.46 -4.46
CA PRO A 10 11.37 13.58 -3.30
C PRO A 10 10.87 12.19 -3.66
N ILE A 11 11.37 11.21 -2.91
CA ILE A 11 10.89 9.83 -2.93
C ILE A 11 10.10 9.58 -1.66
N ASP A 12 8.93 8.96 -1.80
CA ASP A 12 8.14 8.45 -0.68
C ASP A 12 7.76 6.97 -0.86
N VAL A 13 7.40 6.35 0.23
CA VAL A 13 7.01 4.94 0.29
C VAL A 13 5.61 4.83 0.88
N HIS A 14 4.80 3.90 0.38
CA HIS A 14 3.42 3.69 0.78
C HIS A 14 3.17 2.20 1.06
N LEU A 15 2.56 1.92 2.19
CA LEU A 15 2.18 0.57 2.60
C LEU A 15 0.78 0.22 2.07
N ILE A 16 0.68 -0.81 1.26
CA ILE A 16 -0.58 -1.50 0.96
C ILE A 16 -0.61 -2.79 1.80
N ALA A 17 -0.94 -2.67 3.09
CA ALA A 17 -1.17 -3.84 3.92
C ALA A 17 -2.51 -4.45 3.56
N VAL A 18 -2.52 -5.73 3.18
CA VAL A 18 -3.72 -6.45 2.73
C VAL A 18 -3.98 -7.64 3.64
N ARG A 19 -5.20 -7.77 4.12
CA ARG A 19 -5.68 -8.94 4.84
C ARG A 19 -6.95 -9.50 4.20
N GLU A 20 -7.29 -10.74 4.50
CA GLU A 20 -8.62 -11.28 4.19
C GLU A 20 -9.63 -10.81 5.26
N GLY A 21 -10.68 -10.13 4.82
CA GLY A 21 -11.83 -9.74 5.62
C GLY A 21 -13.01 -10.70 5.42
N GLU A 22 -14.15 -10.40 6.03
CA GLU A 22 -15.36 -11.26 5.93
C GLU A 22 -15.94 -11.31 4.50
N THR A 23 -15.82 -10.22 3.75
CA THR A 23 -16.42 -10.08 2.40
C THR A 23 -15.38 -10.05 1.28
N GLY A 24 -14.09 -10.20 1.61
CA GLY A 24 -12.98 -10.14 0.65
C GLY A 24 -11.79 -9.37 1.18
N PRO A 25 -10.80 -9.09 0.34
CA PRO A 25 -9.57 -8.44 0.76
C PRO A 25 -9.81 -6.99 1.20
N GLU A 26 -9.18 -6.63 2.32
CA GLU A 26 -9.23 -5.30 2.92
C GLU A 26 -7.82 -4.67 2.96
N VAL A 27 -7.77 -3.35 2.87
CA VAL A 27 -6.55 -2.56 2.99
C VAL A 27 -6.56 -1.73 4.27
N LEU A 28 -5.39 -1.60 4.90
CA LEU A 28 -5.20 -0.74 6.07
C LEU A 28 -5.09 0.72 5.62
N LEU A 29 -5.92 1.59 6.19
CA LEU A 29 -5.85 3.03 5.96
C LEU A 29 -5.78 3.79 7.29
N SER A 30 -5.13 4.94 7.26
CA SER A 30 -5.03 5.90 8.34
C SER A 30 -5.72 7.21 7.96
N ARG A 31 -6.27 7.96 8.92
CA ARG A 31 -6.83 9.29 8.68
C ARG A 31 -5.93 10.36 9.26
N ARG A 32 -5.48 11.26 8.40
CA ARG A 32 -4.59 12.37 8.78
C ARG A 32 -5.31 13.35 9.70
N ALA A 33 -4.60 13.83 10.73
CA ALA A 33 -5.14 14.74 11.72
C ALA A 33 -4.14 15.87 12.06
N GLY A 34 -4.55 16.81 12.90
CA GLY A 34 -3.68 17.89 13.36
C GLY A 34 -3.33 18.91 12.28
N ALA A 35 -2.19 19.58 12.43
CA ALA A 35 -1.74 20.67 11.56
C ALA A 35 -0.87 20.15 10.39
N VAL A 36 -1.30 19.07 9.73
CA VAL A 36 -0.55 18.46 8.62
C VAL A 36 -1.28 18.65 7.29
N TYR A 37 -0.54 18.51 6.18
CA TYR A 37 -1.12 18.48 4.84
C TYR A 37 -2.21 17.41 4.75
N ALA A 38 -3.34 17.75 4.12
CA ALA A 38 -4.48 16.86 3.88
C ALA A 38 -5.17 16.33 5.17
N ALA A 39 -5.13 17.07 6.29
CA ALA A 39 -5.84 16.70 7.52
C ALA A 39 -7.33 16.34 7.25
N GLY A 40 -7.85 15.37 8.00
CA GLY A 40 -9.22 14.84 7.86
C GLY A 40 -9.43 13.88 6.67
N ARG A 41 -8.38 13.51 5.93
CA ARG A 41 -8.46 12.61 4.77
C ARG A 41 -7.81 11.27 5.06
N TRP A 42 -8.39 10.23 4.50
CA TRP A 42 -7.84 8.88 4.54
C TRP A 42 -6.67 8.74 3.57
N HIS A 43 -5.66 7.99 3.98
CA HIS A 43 -4.47 7.70 3.18
C HIS A 43 -3.89 6.33 3.55
N LEU A 44 -2.96 5.85 2.76
CA LEU A 44 -2.11 4.72 3.11
C LEU A 44 -1.06 5.17 4.15
N PRO A 45 -0.68 4.34 5.13
CA PRO A 45 0.53 4.58 5.92
C PRO A 45 1.71 4.81 4.98
N SER A 46 2.51 5.87 5.23
CA SER A 46 3.50 6.32 4.25
C SER A 46 4.50 7.30 4.84
N GLY A 47 5.72 7.27 4.33
CA GLY A 47 6.75 8.21 4.74
C GLY A 47 7.78 8.49 3.66
N HIS A 48 8.87 9.14 4.05
CA HIS A 48 9.96 9.57 3.18
C HIS A 48 11.26 8.83 3.54
N LEU A 49 12.24 8.87 2.65
CA LEU A 49 13.58 8.43 2.97
C LEU A 49 14.24 9.44 3.93
N ASP A 50 14.86 8.92 5.00
CA ASP A 50 15.56 9.73 6.01
C ASP A 50 16.96 10.20 5.57
N GLY A 51 17.41 9.80 4.39
CA GLY A 51 18.69 10.23 3.88
C GLY A 51 19.20 9.40 2.70
N PRO A 52 20.42 9.75 2.22
CA PRO A 52 20.95 9.17 0.98
C PRO A 52 21.39 7.70 1.09
N TYR A 53 21.39 7.15 2.29
CA TYR A 53 21.82 5.75 2.55
C TYR A 53 20.65 4.83 2.93
N GLU A 54 19.42 5.36 2.93
CA GLU A 54 18.23 4.56 3.17
C GLU A 54 17.59 4.18 1.84
N ASP A 55 17.36 2.89 1.61
CA ASP A 55 16.61 2.43 0.45
C ASP A 55 15.10 2.39 0.73
N VAL A 56 14.32 2.25 -0.34
CA VAL A 56 12.85 2.32 -0.26
C VAL A 56 12.20 1.17 0.54
N VAL A 57 12.87 0.02 0.68
CA VAL A 57 12.36 -1.10 1.48
C VAL A 57 12.63 -0.84 2.97
N VAL A 58 13.82 -0.37 3.30
CA VAL A 58 14.19 0.02 4.67
C VAL A 58 13.29 1.14 5.16
N ALA A 59 13.06 2.18 4.34
CA ALA A 59 12.16 3.27 4.64
C ALA A 59 10.72 2.77 4.90
N LEU A 60 10.19 1.89 4.05
CA LEU A 60 8.86 1.32 4.23
C LEU A 60 8.74 0.56 5.56
N VAL A 61 9.71 -0.30 5.89
CA VAL A 61 9.69 -1.09 7.14
C VAL A 61 9.75 -0.18 8.37
N ARG A 62 10.59 0.86 8.35
CA ARG A 62 10.70 1.85 9.41
C ARG A 62 9.39 2.63 9.59
N GLU A 63 8.89 3.27 8.54
CA GLU A 63 7.67 4.08 8.56
C GLU A 63 6.44 3.25 8.97
N THR A 64 6.34 2.03 8.44
CA THR A 64 5.27 1.09 8.84
C THR A 64 5.26 0.85 10.35
N ARG A 65 6.44 0.65 10.95
CA ARG A 65 6.56 0.45 12.40
C ARG A 65 6.25 1.73 13.18
N GLU A 66 6.73 2.88 12.73
CA GLU A 66 6.55 4.17 13.39
C GLU A 66 5.09 4.60 13.37
N GLU A 67 4.40 4.52 12.24
CA GLU A 67 3.00 4.95 12.12
C GLU A 67 1.98 3.94 12.66
N THR A 68 2.25 2.62 12.48
CA THR A 68 1.24 1.57 12.71
C THR A 68 1.59 0.57 13.82
N GLY A 69 2.85 0.55 14.28
CA GLY A 69 3.33 -0.39 15.29
C GLY A 69 3.52 -1.83 14.82
N ILE A 70 3.14 -2.19 13.60
CA ILE A 70 3.40 -3.53 13.07
C ILE A 70 4.85 -3.67 12.59
N ARG A 71 5.32 -4.92 12.52
CA ARG A 71 6.67 -5.25 12.06
C ARG A 71 6.58 -6.10 10.81
N VAL A 72 7.15 -5.61 9.74
CA VAL A 72 7.23 -6.26 8.44
C VAL A 72 8.66 -6.81 8.26
N ASP A 73 8.77 -8.05 7.79
CA ASP A 73 10.04 -8.59 7.32
C ASP A 73 10.30 -8.02 5.91
N PRO A 74 11.51 -7.52 5.60
CA PRO A 74 11.84 -7.07 4.26
C PRO A 74 11.54 -8.08 3.14
N ASP A 75 11.64 -9.38 3.43
CA ASP A 75 11.32 -10.46 2.48
C ASP A 75 9.81 -10.58 2.19
N ASP A 76 8.95 -9.97 3.00
CA ASP A 76 7.49 -9.91 2.80
C ASP A 76 7.02 -8.63 2.08
N VAL A 77 7.96 -7.78 1.65
CA VAL A 77 7.67 -6.54 0.91
C VAL A 77 7.66 -6.83 -0.59
N HIS A 78 6.52 -6.64 -1.24
CA HIS A 78 6.36 -6.88 -2.66
C HIS A 78 6.07 -5.58 -3.42
N ALA A 79 6.81 -5.34 -4.51
CA ALA A 79 6.57 -4.17 -5.36
C ALA A 79 5.17 -4.23 -5.99
N ALA A 80 4.38 -3.18 -5.80
CA ALA A 80 3.02 -3.08 -6.31
C ALA A 80 2.93 -2.09 -7.48
N VAL A 81 3.19 -0.81 -7.23
CA VAL A 81 3.14 0.23 -8.26
C VAL A 81 4.08 1.38 -7.91
N THR A 82 4.64 2.03 -8.93
CA THR A 82 5.34 3.31 -8.80
C THR A 82 4.45 4.41 -9.35
N VAL A 83 4.20 5.46 -8.57
CA VAL A 83 3.38 6.61 -8.99
C VAL A 83 4.22 7.87 -9.09
N HIS A 84 4.30 8.45 -10.28
CA HIS A 84 4.82 9.80 -10.47
C HIS A 84 3.67 10.77 -10.25
N HIS A 85 3.72 11.52 -9.15
CA HIS A 85 2.65 12.41 -8.70
C HIS A 85 3.07 13.87 -8.75
N ARG A 86 2.13 14.75 -9.14
CA ARG A 86 2.21 16.19 -8.95
C ARG A 86 0.93 16.69 -8.26
N ALA A 87 1.10 17.34 -7.12
CA ALA A 87 0.00 17.94 -6.38
C ALA A 87 -0.53 19.22 -7.03
N PRO A 88 -1.74 19.72 -6.69
CA PRO A 88 -2.30 20.96 -7.26
C PRO A 88 -1.41 22.20 -7.04
N GLY A 89 -0.62 22.21 -5.97
CA GLY A 89 0.36 23.26 -5.66
C GLY A 89 1.65 23.19 -6.46
N GLY A 90 1.79 22.22 -7.37
CA GLY A 90 2.95 22.07 -8.28
C GLY A 90 4.10 21.24 -7.73
N SER A 91 4.12 20.85 -6.44
CA SER A 91 5.13 19.93 -5.91
C SER A 91 4.91 18.54 -6.47
N ALA A 92 5.99 17.95 -7.00
CA ALA A 92 5.99 16.60 -7.54
C ALA A 92 6.85 15.65 -6.71
N ARG A 93 6.61 14.33 -6.86
CA ARG A 93 7.31 13.26 -6.15
C ARG A 93 7.14 11.91 -6.84
N VAL A 94 7.99 10.96 -6.50
CA VAL A 94 7.87 9.58 -6.93
C VAL A 94 7.57 8.71 -5.72
N GLY A 95 6.42 8.07 -5.71
CA GLY A 95 6.01 7.16 -4.65
C GLY A 95 6.13 5.70 -5.05
N PHE A 96 6.76 4.92 -4.19
CA PHE A 96 6.83 3.48 -4.28
C PHE A 96 5.76 2.88 -3.37
N PHE A 97 4.81 2.16 -3.96
CA PHE A 97 3.74 1.48 -3.26
C PHE A 97 4.09 0.00 -3.17
N PHE A 98 4.05 -0.54 -1.96
CA PHE A 98 4.43 -1.92 -1.70
C PHE A 98 3.26 -2.68 -1.08
N GLU A 99 2.98 -3.87 -1.60
CA GLU A 99 2.05 -4.81 -1.00
C GLU A 99 2.73 -5.61 0.10
N VAL A 100 2.04 -5.73 1.25
CA VAL A 100 2.45 -6.57 2.39
C VAL A 100 1.24 -7.36 2.85
N ARG A 101 1.37 -8.69 2.92
CA ARG A 101 0.31 -9.60 3.40
C ARG A 101 0.67 -10.32 4.69
N ARG A 102 1.92 -10.22 5.14
CA ARG A 102 2.40 -10.84 6.37
C ARG A 102 3.14 -9.82 7.23
N TRP A 103 2.82 -9.79 8.50
CA TRP A 103 3.45 -8.94 9.49
C TRP A 103 3.26 -9.50 10.89
N ASN A 104 3.99 -8.95 11.85
CA ASN A 104 3.84 -9.24 13.27
C ASN A 104 3.23 -8.06 14.01
N GLY A 105 2.32 -8.35 14.94
CA GLY A 105 1.63 -7.34 15.75
C GLY A 105 0.25 -6.98 15.21
N THR A 106 -0.42 -6.07 15.91
CA THR A 106 -1.74 -5.54 15.54
C THR A 106 -1.59 -4.06 15.22
N PRO A 107 -2.09 -3.58 14.08
CA PRO A 107 -2.03 -2.17 13.73
C PRO A 107 -2.73 -1.30 14.79
N LYS A 108 -2.09 -0.22 15.17
CA LYS A 108 -2.60 0.81 16.08
C LYS A 108 -2.01 2.16 15.73
N ILE A 109 -2.69 3.22 16.10
CA ILE A 109 -2.20 4.58 15.94
C ILE A 109 -1.00 4.77 16.86
N MET A 110 0.17 5.07 16.29
CA MET A 110 1.39 5.34 17.05
C MET A 110 1.67 6.83 17.20
N GLU A 111 1.14 7.65 16.30
CA GLU A 111 1.33 9.11 16.21
C GLU A 111 -0.03 9.83 16.28
N PRO A 112 -0.67 9.90 17.47
CA PRO A 112 -2.03 10.44 17.61
C PRO A 112 -2.16 11.93 17.29
N GLU A 113 -1.06 12.68 17.29
CA GLU A 113 -1.00 14.10 16.92
C GLU A 113 -1.21 14.34 15.41
N VAL A 114 -0.92 13.33 14.57
CA VAL A 114 -1.03 13.42 13.10
C VAL A 114 -1.96 12.38 12.49
N CYS A 115 -2.49 11.44 13.31
CA CYS A 115 -3.41 10.39 12.89
C CYS A 115 -4.50 10.18 13.95
N ASP A 116 -5.78 10.37 13.61
CA ASP A 116 -6.91 10.24 14.54
C ASP A 116 -7.80 9.01 14.31
N ALA A 117 -7.61 8.30 13.20
CA ALA A 117 -8.32 7.05 12.92
C ALA A 117 -7.46 6.12 12.07
N MET A 118 -7.62 4.82 12.28
CA MET A 118 -7.01 3.76 11.50
C MET A 118 -7.99 2.60 11.39
N GLY A 119 -8.08 1.96 10.23
CA GLY A 119 -9.01 0.86 10.02
C GLY A 119 -8.76 0.08 8.76
N TRP A 120 -9.45 -1.05 8.67
CA TRP A 120 -9.44 -1.93 7.51
C TRP A 120 -10.67 -1.66 6.65
N PHE A 121 -10.47 -1.54 5.35
CA PHE A 121 -11.53 -1.19 4.40
C PHE A 121 -11.47 -2.11 3.19
N PRO A 122 -12.63 -2.67 2.76
CA PRO A 122 -12.71 -3.37 1.49
C PRO A 122 -12.30 -2.46 0.33
N PHE A 123 -11.64 -3.03 -0.69
CA PHE A 123 -11.19 -2.23 -1.84
C PHE A 123 -12.34 -1.64 -2.67
N ASP A 124 -13.53 -2.20 -2.59
CA ASP A 124 -14.75 -1.71 -3.23
C ASP A 124 -15.54 -0.71 -2.38
N ALA A 125 -15.14 -0.51 -1.12
CA ALA A 125 -15.78 0.41 -0.17
C ALA A 125 -14.75 1.28 0.57
N LEU A 126 -13.82 1.89 -0.18
CA LEU A 126 -12.82 2.79 0.38
C LEU A 126 -13.49 4.03 0.99
N PRO A 127 -13.00 4.52 2.14
CA PRO A 127 -13.62 5.63 2.86
C PRO A 127 -13.37 6.97 2.16
N GLU A 128 -14.32 7.90 2.33
CA GLU A 128 -14.21 9.27 1.82
C GLU A 128 -14.17 10.28 3.00
N PRO A 129 -13.49 11.44 2.84
CA PRO A 129 -12.63 11.82 1.72
C PRO A 129 -11.27 11.13 1.81
N MET A 130 -10.73 10.70 0.68
CA MET A 130 -9.41 10.09 0.59
C MET A 130 -8.43 11.00 -0.15
N VAL A 131 -7.15 10.95 0.20
CA VAL A 131 -6.08 11.68 -0.52
C VAL A 131 -6.00 11.17 -1.96
N ALA A 132 -6.13 12.06 -2.95
CA ALA A 132 -6.16 11.71 -4.37
C ALA A 132 -4.92 10.93 -4.83
N TYR A 133 -3.74 11.26 -4.30
CA TYR A 133 -2.50 10.55 -4.59
C TYR A 133 -2.54 9.08 -4.13
N CYS A 134 -2.96 8.84 -2.89
CA CYS A 134 -3.09 7.48 -2.36
C CYS A 134 -4.14 6.67 -3.11
N ARG A 135 -5.27 7.30 -3.46
CA ARG A 135 -6.30 6.66 -4.27
C ARG A 135 -5.78 6.30 -5.66
N ALA A 136 -5.02 7.18 -6.30
CA ALA A 136 -4.37 6.89 -7.60
C ALA A 136 -3.43 5.68 -7.52
N GLY A 137 -2.68 5.54 -6.43
CA GLY A 137 -1.85 4.36 -6.18
C GLY A 137 -2.66 3.07 -6.03
N LEU A 138 -3.76 3.11 -5.26
CA LEU A 138 -4.65 1.96 -5.10
C LEU A 138 -5.37 1.59 -6.40
N ASP A 139 -5.86 2.57 -7.17
CA ASP A 139 -6.49 2.31 -8.45
C ASP A 139 -5.51 1.68 -9.46
N ALA A 140 -4.25 2.14 -9.46
CA ALA A 140 -3.18 1.56 -10.28
C ALA A 140 -2.80 0.15 -9.83
N TYR A 141 -2.72 -0.10 -8.52
CA TYR A 141 -2.49 -1.42 -7.93
C TYR A 141 -3.58 -2.41 -8.33
N LEU A 142 -4.85 -2.05 -8.18
CA LEU A 142 -5.99 -2.87 -8.58
C LEU A 142 -6.00 -3.15 -10.10
N ALA A 143 -5.61 -2.16 -10.90
CA ALA A 143 -5.45 -2.29 -12.35
C ALA A 143 -4.17 -3.05 -12.76
N ARG A 144 -3.29 -3.44 -11.81
CA ARG A 144 -2.00 -4.10 -12.06
C ARG A 144 -1.08 -3.33 -13.00
N ALA A 145 -1.14 -2.02 -12.94
CA ALA A 145 -0.24 -1.16 -13.69
C ALA A 145 1.07 -0.98 -12.88
N PRO A 146 2.24 -1.34 -13.41
CA PRO A 146 3.49 -1.19 -12.67
C PRO A 146 3.90 0.26 -12.43
N ILE A 147 3.42 1.16 -13.31
CA ILE A 147 3.68 2.60 -13.21
C ILE A 147 2.38 3.36 -13.46
N ALA A 148 2.16 4.41 -12.70
CA ALA A 148 1.09 5.38 -12.93
C ALA A 148 1.64 6.81 -12.93
N VAL A 149 0.98 7.69 -13.68
CA VAL A 149 1.21 9.13 -13.63
C VAL A 149 -0.08 9.80 -13.18
N HIS A 150 0.02 10.57 -12.09
CA HIS A 150 -1.10 11.28 -11.50
C HIS A 150 -0.73 12.77 -11.31
N PHE A 151 -0.96 13.57 -12.34
CA PHE A 151 -0.65 14.99 -12.32
C PHE A 151 -1.93 15.81 -12.16
N GLN A 152 -2.10 16.37 -10.96
CA GLN A 152 -3.19 17.30 -10.67
C GLN A 152 -2.88 18.68 -11.26
N GLU A 153 -3.94 19.38 -11.68
CA GLU A 153 -3.85 20.77 -12.17
C GLU A 153 -4.10 21.76 -11.02
N PRO A 154 -3.63 22.99 -11.15
CA PRO A 154 -3.97 24.06 -10.21
C PRO A 154 -5.50 24.17 -10.07
N GLY A 155 -6.00 24.09 -8.83
CA GLY A 155 -7.44 24.11 -8.53
C GLY A 155 -8.08 22.73 -8.34
N ASP A 156 -7.42 21.64 -8.70
CA ASP A 156 -7.91 20.30 -8.36
C ASP A 156 -7.94 20.13 -6.81
N PRO A 157 -8.92 19.41 -6.26
CA PRO A 157 -8.96 19.15 -4.84
C PRO A 157 -7.85 18.19 -4.40
N ILE A 158 -7.34 18.34 -3.19
CA ILE A 158 -6.41 17.36 -2.58
C ILE A 158 -7.10 16.00 -2.35
N ALA A 159 -8.39 16.04 -2.05
CA ALA A 159 -9.21 14.84 -1.96
C ALA A 159 -9.46 14.25 -3.35
N TYR A 160 -9.62 12.94 -3.39
CA TYR A 160 -10.01 12.23 -4.60
C TYR A 160 -11.31 12.79 -5.18
N ASP A 161 -11.29 13.07 -6.47
CA ASP A 161 -12.45 13.44 -7.28
C ASP A 161 -12.43 12.60 -8.56
N PRO A 162 -13.40 11.68 -8.73
CA PRO A 162 -13.46 10.82 -9.92
C PRO A 162 -13.65 11.62 -11.22
N LYS A 163 -14.15 12.86 -11.14
CA LYS A 163 -14.38 13.73 -12.30
C LYS A 163 -13.10 14.41 -12.79
N ALA A 164 -12.06 14.50 -11.95
CA ALA A 164 -10.80 15.13 -12.31
C ALA A 164 -10.02 14.34 -13.39
N GLY A 165 -10.15 13.00 -13.43
CA GLY A 165 -9.61 12.15 -14.50
C GLY A 165 -8.10 12.25 -14.68
N ARG A 166 -7.31 12.46 -13.62
CA ARG A 166 -5.88 12.77 -13.67
C ARG A 166 -4.97 11.54 -13.70
N LEU A 167 -5.52 10.34 -13.56
CA LEU A 167 -4.75 9.11 -13.51
C LEU A 167 -4.49 8.56 -14.92
N ARG A 168 -3.21 8.35 -15.25
CA ARG A 168 -2.76 7.64 -16.45
C ARG A 168 -1.95 6.41 -16.05
N LEU A 169 -2.43 5.24 -16.43
CA LEU A 169 -1.74 3.97 -16.20
C LEU A 169 -0.75 3.67 -17.32
N VAL A 170 0.46 3.24 -16.93
CA VAL A 170 1.50 2.76 -17.86
C VAL A 170 1.58 1.25 -17.76
N ARG A 171 1.41 0.56 -18.87
CA ARG A 171 1.35 -0.91 -18.93
C ARG A 171 2.73 -1.54 -18.83
N ALA A 172 2.80 -2.75 -18.31
CA ALA A 172 3.99 -3.57 -18.44
C ALA A 172 4.26 -3.94 -19.91
N ALA A 173 5.52 -4.07 -20.27
CA ALA A 173 5.91 -4.56 -21.60
C ALA A 173 5.30 -5.93 -21.86
N GLY A 174 4.76 -6.15 -23.06
CA GLY A 174 4.15 -7.43 -23.45
C GLY A 174 2.71 -7.66 -22.97
N SER A 175 2.13 -6.78 -22.16
CA SER A 175 0.72 -6.84 -21.78
C SER A 175 -0.18 -6.29 -22.89
N GLY A 176 -0.44 -7.08 -23.93
CA GLY A 176 -1.35 -6.73 -25.03
C GLY A 176 -2.79 -7.15 -24.69
N GLY A 177 -3.62 -6.21 -24.22
CA GLY A 177 -5.04 -6.41 -23.92
C GLY A 177 -5.66 -5.14 -23.34
N PRO A 178 -7.00 -4.96 -23.34
CA PRO A 178 -7.64 -3.87 -22.62
C PRO A 178 -7.25 -3.97 -21.14
N LEU A 179 -7.16 -2.81 -20.46
CA LEU A 179 -7.10 -2.79 -18.99
C LEU A 179 -8.35 -3.51 -18.48
N PRO A 180 -8.24 -4.38 -17.44
CA PRO A 180 -9.43 -5.00 -16.86
C PRO A 180 -10.44 -3.91 -16.51
N GLY A 181 -11.72 -4.19 -16.75
CA GLY A 181 -12.84 -3.38 -16.28
C GLY A 181 -12.78 -3.17 -14.76
N PRO A 182 -13.78 -2.65 -14.09
CA PRO A 182 -13.62 -2.14 -12.73
C PRO A 182 -12.75 -3.09 -11.90
N ALA A 183 -11.58 -2.59 -11.52
CA ALA A 183 -10.41 -3.39 -11.10
C ALA A 183 -10.67 -4.27 -9.86
N VAL A 184 -11.75 -3.99 -9.13
CA VAL A 184 -12.14 -4.67 -7.89
C VAL A 184 -12.59 -6.10 -8.11
N GLU A 185 -13.42 -6.37 -9.14
CA GLU A 185 -13.93 -7.73 -9.42
C GLU A 185 -12.79 -8.69 -9.80
N ALA A 186 -11.86 -8.24 -10.65
CA ALA A 186 -10.71 -9.04 -11.07
C ALA A 186 -9.68 -9.29 -9.93
N PHE A 187 -9.65 -8.45 -8.91
CA PHE A 187 -8.80 -8.61 -7.73
C PHE A 187 -9.40 -9.66 -6.77
N ALA A 188 -10.72 -9.60 -6.51
CA ALA A 188 -11.42 -10.53 -5.63
C ALA A 188 -11.37 -11.98 -6.14
N GLU A 189 -11.55 -12.21 -7.43
CA GLU A 189 -11.47 -13.55 -8.04
C GLU A 189 -10.09 -14.20 -7.89
N ARG A 190 -9.03 -13.42 -7.79
CA ARG A 190 -7.65 -13.91 -7.72
C ARG A 190 -7.11 -14.04 -6.29
N ALA A 191 -7.61 -13.26 -5.36
CA ALA A 191 -7.32 -13.44 -3.93
C ALA A 191 -7.83 -14.82 -3.47
N SER A 192 -9.01 -15.24 -3.96
CA SER A 192 -9.59 -16.56 -3.68
C SER A 192 -8.89 -17.73 -4.39
N ALA A 193 -8.21 -17.51 -5.51
CA ALA A 193 -7.53 -18.55 -6.29
C ALA A 193 -6.08 -18.86 -5.83
N GLY A 194 -5.48 -18.01 -5.00
CA GLY A 194 -4.06 -18.06 -4.62
C GLY A 194 -3.74 -18.63 -3.24
N SER A 195 -4.71 -19.10 -2.46
CA SER A 195 -4.44 -19.70 -1.14
C SER A 195 -4.11 -21.19 -1.27
N PRO A 196 -2.85 -21.62 -1.08
CA PRO A 196 -2.58 -23.04 -0.86
C PRO A 196 -3.20 -23.45 0.49
N SER A 197 -4.06 -24.46 0.47
CA SER A 197 -4.62 -25.07 1.69
C SER A 197 -3.48 -25.40 2.66
N PRO A 198 -3.61 -25.10 3.97
CA PRO A 198 -2.64 -25.51 4.94
C PRO A 198 -2.65 -27.04 5.03
N THR A 199 -1.55 -27.66 4.61
CA THR A 199 -1.30 -29.08 4.82
C THR A 199 -1.13 -29.31 6.32
N ALA A 200 -2.10 -29.93 6.93
CA ALA A 200 -2.02 -30.35 8.33
C ALA A 200 -0.83 -31.31 8.52
N PRO A 201 0.05 -31.13 9.52
CA PRO A 201 1.06 -32.11 9.85
C PRO A 201 0.37 -33.32 10.47
N GLY A 202 0.30 -34.41 9.72
CA GLY A 202 -0.12 -35.72 10.20
C GLY A 202 0.90 -36.30 11.19
N GLY A 203 0.77 -36.00 12.45
CA GLY A 203 1.49 -36.63 13.55
C GLY A 203 0.78 -37.91 13.98
N ARG A 204 1.22 -39.05 13.45
CA ARG A 204 0.84 -40.35 13.96
C ARG A 204 1.72 -40.63 15.17
N LEU A 205 1.17 -40.54 16.38
CA LEU A 205 1.76 -41.10 17.61
C LEU A 205 1.50 -42.61 17.62
N SER A 206 2.53 -43.39 17.39
CA SER A 206 2.54 -44.81 17.68
C SER A 206 2.88 -45.00 19.14
N ALA A 207 1.92 -45.54 19.89
CA ALA A 207 2.16 -46.11 21.20
C ALA A 207 2.99 -47.41 21.02
N SER A 208 4.09 -47.53 21.71
CA SER A 208 4.77 -48.82 21.95
C SER A 208 4.74 -49.12 23.43
N ASP A 209 3.93 -50.13 23.75
CA ASP A 209 4.01 -50.93 24.96
C ASP A 209 5.35 -51.66 25.11
N GLY A 210 5.74 -51.87 26.31
CA GLY A 210 6.79 -52.82 26.69
C GLY A 210 7.47 -52.35 27.98
N GLY A 211 7.20 -52.83 29.09
CA GLY A 211 7.23 -54.21 29.53
C GLY A 211 8.43 -54.43 30.44
N SER A 212 8.13 -54.39 31.73
CA SER A 212 8.64 -55.28 32.80
C SER A 212 10.16 -55.49 33.05
N SER A 213 10.43 -55.47 34.33
CA SER A 213 11.35 -56.33 35.10
C SER A 213 12.74 -55.77 35.45
N ARG A 214 12.91 -55.48 36.61
CA ARG A 214 13.62 -55.89 37.84
C ARG A 214 14.21 -54.74 38.61
#